data_4af824d8d68f3ee763d87c2ce39546b9
#
_entry.id   4af824d8d68f3ee763d87c2ce39546b9
#
_cell.length_a   1.000
_cell.length_b   1.000
_cell.length_c   1.000
_cell.angle_alpha   90.00
_cell.angle_beta   90.00
_cell.angle_gamma   90.00
#
_symmetry.space_group_name_H-M   'P 1'
#
loop_
_entity.id
_entity.type
_entity.pdbx_description
1 polymer ?
#
loop_
_entity_poly.entity_id
_entity_poly.type
_entity_poly.pdbx_seq_one_letter_code
_entity_poly.pdbx_strand_id
1 'polypeptide(L)'
;MPLTKLQFRPGINTDITSYSNEGGWTDCDKIRFKLGYPEKIGGWSKLTGSTYLGTARRLHNWTALDGSDFLGVGTHLKYYIEEGGSFNDITPVRKSTTNSTTFAATNGSANITVTETSHGASENDFVTFSGATDLFSSGGAITAAILNAEHKIVNIIDGNSYTITVSVAANASDTGNGGGGTDAVYLVSGGLDSQVGGTGWGAGLFGGTTAGALTTQLNEALDASETEIDVDSSTDIIAGDTILIEEELITVGTISSNTLGTGGGASTRGVSGTTAATHADNTIVRLAVGNASSNDDFTGWGIAAVSGTTREIRTWSHDNFGEDLIINPRDGGIFLWDKTTGLSTRAVEIGTISGAENTPTVAKQVLVSDIDRHVLCFGTNTYGTDVQDPLMIRWSNQESVINWTISSATTAGSIRLGSGSEFVQAIETKREILVYTDTSLHSLRFIGGDFVFGIQQIASNITIMGPNAAVATEDFVFWMGKDNFYVYAGGTKTLPCTVKDKVFLDFNNEQR
;
A
#
# COMPACT_ATOMS: atom_id res chain seq x y z
N MET A 1 -1.36 57.64 28.04
CA MET A 1 -1.73 57.00 26.77
C MET A 1 -3.09 56.33 26.96
N PRO A 2 -4.06 56.53 26.08
CA PRO A 2 -5.31 55.79 26.18
C PRO A 2 -5.04 54.31 25.96
N LEU A 3 -5.57 53.44 26.82
CA LEU A 3 -5.53 51.99 26.66
C LEU A 3 -6.48 51.62 25.50
N THR A 4 -5.93 51.08 24.43
CA THR A 4 -6.73 50.57 23.32
C THR A 4 -6.88 49.07 23.49
N LYS A 5 -8.11 48.57 23.52
CA LYS A 5 -8.40 47.13 23.56
C LYS A 5 -8.06 46.53 22.18
N LEU A 6 -7.06 45.66 22.13
CA LEU A 6 -6.79 44.82 20.94
C LEU A 6 -7.71 43.60 21.04
N GLN A 7 -8.55 43.43 20.02
CA GLN A 7 -9.43 42.30 19.92
C GLN A 7 -9.07 41.50 18.66
N PHE A 8 -8.53 40.30 18.88
CA PHE A 8 -8.20 39.37 17.77
C PHE A 8 -9.37 38.43 17.49
N ARG A 9 -9.56 38.10 16.19
CA ARG A 9 -10.52 37.11 15.77
C ARG A 9 -9.90 35.71 15.93
N PRO A 10 -10.64 34.72 16.47
CA PRO A 10 -10.15 33.36 16.53
C PRO A 10 -10.17 32.69 15.14
N GLY A 11 -9.30 31.71 14.95
CA GLY A 11 -9.20 30.95 13.71
C GLY A 11 -8.23 31.55 12.71
N ILE A 12 -7.93 30.79 11.67
CA ILE A 12 -7.03 31.15 10.58
C ILE A 12 -7.88 31.43 9.34
N ASN A 13 -7.57 32.49 8.61
CA ASN A 13 -8.20 32.80 7.35
C ASN A 13 -7.16 33.16 6.31
N THR A 14 -7.00 32.28 5.31
CA THR A 14 -6.07 32.45 4.18
C THR A 14 -6.77 32.81 2.87
N ASP A 15 -8.12 32.74 2.82
CA ASP A 15 -8.90 32.97 1.60
C ASP A 15 -9.07 34.47 1.31
N ILE A 16 -8.80 35.34 2.29
CA ILE A 16 -8.84 36.80 2.15
C ILE A 16 -7.46 37.39 2.34
N THR A 17 -7.25 38.59 1.81
CA THR A 17 -5.98 39.30 1.97
C THR A 17 -5.72 39.64 3.43
N SER A 18 -4.45 39.72 3.84
CA SER A 18 -4.04 40.11 5.18
C SER A 18 -4.62 41.47 5.61
N TYR A 19 -4.80 42.39 4.66
CA TYR A 19 -5.44 43.68 4.90
C TYR A 19 -6.93 43.53 5.23
N SER A 20 -7.66 42.69 4.51
CA SER A 20 -9.07 42.41 4.80
C SER A 20 -9.30 41.55 6.05
N ASN A 21 -8.25 40.87 6.52
CA ASN A 21 -8.24 40.07 7.74
C ASN A 21 -7.69 40.82 8.95
N GLU A 22 -7.85 42.14 9.00
CA GLU A 22 -7.37 42.96 10.14
C GLU A 22 -7.91 42.43 11.49
N GLY A 23 -7.00 42.18 12.43
CA GLY A 23 -7.27 41.52 13.70
C GLY A 23 -7.47 40.02 13.66
N GLY A 24 -7.30 39.38 12.48
CA GLY A 24 -7.31 37.93 12.31
C GLY A 24 -5.93 37.33 12.15
N TRP A 25 -5.87 36.02 12.02
CA TRP A 25 -4.67 35.23 11.85
C TRP A 25 -4.62 34.67 10.41
N THR A 26 -3.51 34.79 9.74
CA THR A 26 -3.31 34.26 8.37
C THR A 26 -2.50 32.97 8.36
N ASP A 27 -1.72 32.73 9.42
CA ASP A 27 -0.94 31.50 9.58
C ASP A 27 -0.66 31.23 11.07
N CYS A 28 -0.46 29.98 11.45
CA CYS A 28 0.03 29.60 12.78
C CYS A 28 0.67 28.20 12.74
N ASP A 29 1.61 27.98 13.67
CA ASP A 29 2.23 26.67 13.89
C ASP A 29 2.06 26.27 15.36
N LYS A 30 1.62 25.01 15.60
CA LYS A 30 1.44 24.41 16.93
C LYS A 30 0.55 25.21 17.88
N ILE A 31 -0.48 25.86 17.33
CA ILE A 31 -1.48 26.64 18.06
C ILE A 31 -2.88 26.08 17.77
N ARG A 32 -3.70 26.03 18.81
CA ARG A 32 -5.15 25.84 18.71
C ARG A 32 -5.89 27.05 19.26
N PHE A 33 -7.12 27.25 18.83
CA PHE A 33 -7.99 28.26 19.41
C PHE A 33 -8.96 27.60 20.37
N LYS A 34 -8.88 27.96 21.65
CA LYS A 34 -9.77 27.48 22.70
C LYS A 34 -10.57 28.66 23.27
N LEU A 35 -11.88 28.55 23.23
CA LEU A 35 -12.79 29.62 23.67
C LEU A 35 -12.49 31.00 23.04
N GLY A 36 -12.01 31.00 21.80
CA GLY A 36 -11.64 32.22 21.08
C GLY A 36 -10.22 32.72 21.28
N TYR A 37 -9.42 32.09 22.13
CA TYR A 37 -8.05 32.50 22.42
C TYR A 37 -7.03 31.52 21.83
N PRO A 38 -5.90 32.01 21.28
CA PRO A 38 -4.81 31.15 20.83
C PRO A 38 -4.11 30.50 22.04
N GLU A 39 -3.94 29.18 21.95
CA GLU A 39 -3.28 28.38 23.00
C GLU A 39 -2.27 27.45 22.31
N LYS A 40 -1.09 27.29 22.87
CA LYS A 40 -0.11 26.32 22.35
C LYS A 40 -0.64 24.90 22.47
N ILE A 41 -0.50 24.12 21.40
CA ILE A 41 -0.68 22.67 21.45
C ILE A 41 0.49 22.12 22.26
N GLY A 42 0.21 21.27 23.25
CA GLY A 42 1.25 20.61 24.06
C GLY A 42 2.17 19.74 23.20
N GLY A 43 3.28 19.30 23.75
CA GLY A 43 4.18 18.36 23.09
C GLY A 43 3.59 16.95 23.01
N TRP A 44 4.25 16.09 22.24
CA TRP A 44 3.94 14.65 22.13
C TRP A 44 4.83 13.87 23.10
N SER A 45 4.28 12.89 23.76
CA SER A 45 5.03 11.89 24.51
C SER A 45 4.87 10.52 23.82
N LYS A 46 5.91 9.69 23.87
CA LYS A 46 5.80 8.32 23.37
C LYS A 46 4.85 7.53 24.27
N LEU A 47 3.96 6.75 23.66
CA LEU A 47 3.10 5.80 24.36
C LEU A 47 3.94 4.69 25.00
N THR A 48 4.91 4.15 24.25
CA THR A 48 5.81 3.06 24.66
C THR A 48 7.22 3.28 24.15
N GLY A 49 8.20 2.60 24.77
CA GLY A 49 9.59 2.54 24.29
C GLY A 49 9.78 1.51 23.16
N SER A 50 8.82 0.60 22.96
CA SER A 50 8.87 -0.43 21.92
C SER A 50 8.68 0.18 20.53
N THR A 51 9.13 -0.55 19.50
CA THR A 51 9.04 -0.15 18.09
C THR A 51 8.37 -1.24 17.27
N TYR A 52 7.81 -0.86 16.13
CA TYR A 52 7.26 -1.75 15.11
C TYR A 52 7.85 -1.41 13.75
N LEU A 53 7.72 -2.31 12.79
CA LEU A 53 8.20 -2.10 11.42
C LEU A 53 7.15 -1.40 10.56
N GLY A 54 7.62 -0.44 9.78
CA GLY A 54 6.80 0.28 8.82
C GLY A 54 6.16 1.56 9.37
N THR A 55 5.48 2.28 8.49
CA THR A 55 4.73 3.50 8.79
C THR A 55 3.29 3.12 9.11
N ALA A 56 2.77 3.53 10.26
CA ALA A 56 1.37 3.29 10.62
C ALA A 56 0.43 3.99 9.61
N ARG A 57 -0.48 3.22 9.05
CA ARG A 57 -1.51 3.68 8.10
C ARG A 57 -2.89 3.73 8.73
N ARG A 58 -3.12 2.87 9.73
CA ARG A 58 -4.40 2.78 10.42
C ARG A 58 -4.19 2.37 11.88
N LEU A 59 -4.97 2.97 12.77
CA LEU A 59 -5.02 2.64 14.19
C LEU A 59 -6.45 2.28 14.58
N HIS A 60 -6.58 1.32 15.49
CA HIS A 60 -7.86 0.89 16.05
C HIS A 60 -7.68 0.48 17.50
N ASN A 61 -8.46 1.05 18.39
CA ASN A 61 -8.38 0.73 19.81
C ASN A 61 -9.69 0.10 20.30
N TRP A 62 -9.57 -0.88 21.17
CA TRP A 62 -10.71 -1.49 21.84
C TRP A 62 -10.30 -2.01 23.21
N THR A 63 -11.30 -2.25 24.06
CA THR A 63 -11.11 -2.82 25.39
C THR A 63 -11.85 -4.15 25.43
N ALA A 64 -11.18 -5.20 25.88
CA ALA A 64 -11.77 -6.52 26.06
C ALA A 64 -12.57 -6.61 27.36
N LEU A 65 -13.39 -7.67 27.51
CA LEU A 65 -14.24 -7.89 28.68
C LEU A 65 -13.46 -8.09 29.99
N ASP A 66 -12.21 -8.54 29.89
CA ASP A 66 -11.31 -8.68 31.04
C ASP A 66 -10.64 -7.35 31.44
N GLY A 67 -10.91 -6.26 30.72
CA GLY A 67 -10.35 -4.94 30.96
C GLY A 67 -8.99 -4.69 30.28
N SER A 68 -8.49 -5.60 29.46
CA SER A 68 -7.28 -5.39 28.66
C SER A 68 -7.57 -4.38 27.54
N ASP A 69 -6.70 -3.36 27.43
CA ASP A 69 -6.76 -2.38 26.36
C ASP A 69 -5.81 -2.77 25.24
N PHE A 70 -6.32 -2.80 24.03
CA PHE A 70 -5.60 -3.16 22.82
C PHE A 70 -5.56 -1.99 21.84
N LEU A 71 -4.45 -1.87 21.10
CA LEU A 71 -4.29 -0.97 19.98
C LEU A 71 -3.80 -1.75 18.76
N GLY A 72 -4.68 -1.91 17.77
CA GLY A 72 -4.34 -2.42 16.44
C GLY A 72 -3.57 -1.36 15.64
N VAL A 73 -2.43 -1.75 15.08
CA VAL A 73 -1.55 -0.89 14.26
C VAL A 73 -1.28 -1.56 12.93
N GLY A 74 -2.00 -1.13 11.91
CA GLY A 74 -1.76 -1.54 10.52
C GLY A 74 -0.70 -0.66 9.86
N THR A 75 0.43 -1.26 9.46
CA THR A 75 1.51 -0.58 8.73
C THR A 75 1.53 -0.98 7.25
N HIS A 76 2.34 -0.34 6.43
CA HIS A 76 2.54 -0.78 5.04
C HIS A 76 3.30 -2.11 4.93
N LEU A 77 3.90 -2.60 6.02
CA LEU A 77 4.64 -3.87 6.06
C LEU A 77 3.90 -4.97 6.81
N LYS A 78 3.31 -4.65 7.97
CA LYS A 78 2.78 -5.64 8.92
C LYS A 78 1.57 -5.11 9.67
N TYR A 79 0.90 -6.00 10.40
CA TYR A 79 -0.16 -5.64 11.34
C TYR A 79 0.20 -6.10 12.76
N TYR A 80 0.08 -5.18 13.71
CA TYR A 80 0.43 -5.41 15.11
C TYR A 80 -0.75 -5.16 16.03
N ILE A 81 -0.76 -5.84 17.17
CA ILE A 81 -1.54 -5.47 18.35
C ILE A 81 -0.57 -5.02 19.44
N GLU A 82 -0.77 -3.79 19.91
CA GLU A 82 -0.08 -3.30 21.10
C GLU A 82 -0.90 -3.64 22.34
N GLU A 83 -0.25 -4.23 23.34
CA GLU A 83 -0.75 -4.45 24.69
C GLU A 83 0.37 -4.22 25.69
N GLY A 84 0.09 -3.46 26.74
CA GLY A 84 1.03 -3.26 27.83
C GLY A 84 2.39 -2.67 27.45
N GLY A 85 2.47 -1.92 26.34
CA GLY A 85 3.69 -1.30 25.86
C GLY A 85 4.47 -2.13 24.84
N SER A 86 3.99 -3.32 24.45
CA SER A 86 4.64 -4.23 23.49
C SER A 86 3.82 -4.35 22.21
N PHE A 87 4.49 -4.38 21.05
CA PHE A 87 3.85 -4.65 19.76
C PHE A 87 4.01 -6.13 19.39
N ASN A 88 2.88 -6.81 19.23
CA ASN A 88 2.80 -8.23 18.86
C ASN A 88 2.42 -8.35 17.39
N ASP A 89 3.23 -9.02 16.60
CA ASP A 89 3.04 -9.21 15.16
C ASP A 89 1.97 -10.29 14.91
N ILE A 90 0.78 -9.86 14.49
CA ILE A 90 -0.32 -10.74 14.10
C ILE A 90 -0.56 -10.79 12.59
N THR A 91 0.38 -10.28 11.79
CA THR A 91 0.27 -10.27 10.32
C THR A 91 -0.11 -11.66 9.79
N PRO A 92 -1.19 -11.78 9.01
CA PRO A 92 -1.65 -13.07 8.54
C PRO A 92 -0.67 -13.77 7.59
N VAL A 93 -0.76 -15.09 7.54
CA VAL A 93 -0.05 -15.91 6.55
C VAL A 93 -0.86 -15.94 5.25
N ARG A 94 -0.20 -15.62 4.14
CA ARG A 94 -0.78 -15.68 2.79
C ARG A 94 -0.61 -17.06 2.15
N LYS A 95 0.58 -17.64 2.28
CA LYS A 95 0.94 -18.91 1.65
C LYS A 95 1.98 -19.64 2.49
N SER A 96 1.88 -20.94 2.56
CA SER A 96 2.91 -21.82 3.13
C SER A 96 3.27 -22.89 2.09
N THR A 97 4.55 -23.19 1.98
CA THR A 97 5.07 -24.21 1.06
C THR A 97 6.04 -25.13 1.81
N THR A 98 6.14 -26.36 1.37
CA THR A 98 6.97 -27.38 2.02
C THR A 98 7.98 -27.93 1.00
N ASN A 99 9.26 -27.98 1.40
CA ASN A 99 10.37 -28.54 0.61
C ASN A 99 10.51 -27.97 -0.81
N SER A 100 10.11 -26.72 -1.05
CA SER A 100 10.04 -26.11 -2.38
C SER A 100 11.07 -25.04 -2.66
N THR A 101 11.79 -24.60 -1.62
CA THR A 101 12.64 -23.41 -1.68
C THR A 101 14.13 -23.80 -1.74
N THR A 102 14.88 -23.15 -2.63
CA THR A 102 16.34 -23.26 -2.74
C THR A 102 16.99 -21.87 -2.72
N PHE A 103 18.27 -21.84 -2.35
CA PHE A 103 19.04 -20.60 -2.21
C PHE A 103 20.26 -20.61 -3.11
N ALA A 104 20.57 -19.46 -3.71
CA ALA A 104 21.81 -19.22 -4.42
C ALA A 104 22.51 -17.98 -3.85
N ALA A 105 23.83 -18.03 -3.77
CA ALA A 105 24.66 -16.95 -3.23
C ALA A 105 25.82 -16.61 -4.17
N THR A 106 26.20 -15.34 -4.18
CA THR A 106 27.40 -14.85 -4.86
C THR A 106 28.46 -14.48 -3.82
N ASN A 107 29.69 -14.89 -4.04
CA ASN A 107 30.81 -14.57 -3.16
C ASN A 107 30.93 -13.05 -2.93
N GLY A 108 31.04 -12.64 -1.68
CA GLY A 108 31.11 -11.24 -1.28
C GLY A 108 29.78 -10.52 -1.13
N SER A 109 28.66 -11.13 -1.56
CA SER A 109 27.33 -10.55 -1.48
C SER A 109 26.54 -11.03 -0.23
N ALA A 110 25.82 -10.13 0.40
CA ALA A 110 24.81 -10.46 1.41
C ALA A 110 23.42 -10.71 0.80
N ASN A 111 23.25 -10.48 -0.51
CA ASN A 111 22.02 -10.77 -1.21
C ASN A 111 21.99 -12.24 -1.65
N ILE A 112 20.90 -12.91 -1.29
CA ILE A 112 20.65 -14.32 -1.59
C ILE A 112 19.48 -14.39 -2.54
N THR A 113 19.67 -15.08 -3.64
CA THR A 113 18.59 -15.43 -4.56
C THR A 113 17.84 -16.63 -4.01
N VAL A 114 16.55 -16.48 -3.85
CA VAL A 114 15.61 -17.51 -3.42
C VAL A 114 14.83 -17.97 -4.62
N THR A 115 14.78 -19.28 -4.87
CA THR A 115 13.98 -19.86 -5.96
C THR A 115 12.86 -20.69 -5.38
N GLU A 116 11.63 -20.36 -5.75
CA GLU A 116 10.40 -21.08 -5.42
C GLU A 116 9.36 -20.84 -6.49
N THR A 117 8.87 -21.90 -7.12
CA THR A 117 7.91 -21.84 -8.23
C THR A 117 6.60 -21.15 -7.79
N SER A 118 6.20 -20.13 -8.55
CA SER A 118 4.95 -19.38 -8.35
C SER A 118 4.80 -18.87 -6.90
N HIS A 119 5.84 -18.24 -6.37
CA HIS A 119 5.84 -17.71 -5.00
C HIS A 119 4.76 -16.65 -4.78
N GLY A 120 4.39 -15.87 -5.82
CA GLY A 120 3.36 -14.82 -5.76
C GLY A 120 3.67 -13.69 -4.76
N ALA A 121 4.94 -13.54 -4.38
CA ALA A 121 5.37 -12.49 -3.48
C ALA A 121 5.60 -11.17 -4.23
N SER A 122 5.52 -10.09 -3.48
CA SER A 122 5.86 -8.74 -3.93
C SER A 122 7.06 -8.19 -3.18
N GLU A 123 7.67 -7.18 -3.72
CA GLU A 123 8.71 -6.42 -3.03
C GLU A 123 8.17 -5.86 -1.71
N ASN A 124 9.00 -5.90 -0.66
CA ASN A 124 8.66 -5.58 0.73
C ASN A 124 7.80 -6.61 1.48
N ASP A 125 7.39 -7.71 0.88
CA ASP A 125 6.77 -8.82 1.59
C ASP A 125 7.78 -9.46 2.58
N PHE A 126 7.25 -10.21 3.55
CA PHE A 126 8.04 -10.98 4.49
C PHE A 126 7.83 -12.47 4.26
N VAL A 127 8.94 -13.21 4.37
CA VAL A 127 8.96 -14.67 4.29
C VAL A 127 9.77 -15.23 5.47
N THR A 128 9.28 -16.29 6.08
CA THR A 128 10.01 -17.04 7.12
C THR A 128 10.36 -18.40 6.57
N PHE A 129 11.64 -18.76 6.65
CA PHE A 129 12.09 -20.08 6.25
C PHE A 129 12.29 -21.00 7.45
N SER A 130 12.12 -22.30 7.23
CA SER A 130 12.44 -23.36 8.18
C SER A 130 12.95 -24.62 7.46
N GLY A 131 13.76 -25.41 8.14
CA GLY A 131 14.34 -26.61 7.56
C GLY A 131 15.53 -26.38 6.61
N ALA A 132 15.95 -25.13 6.39
CA ALA A 132 17.16 -24.84 5.62
C ALA A 132 18.40 -25.37 6.33
N THR A 133 19.35 -25.86 5.55
CA THR A 133 20.68 -26.25 5.99
C THR A 133 21.71 -25.16 5.70
N ASP A 134 22.93 -25.30 6.17
CA ASP A 134 24.02 -24.39 5.80
C ASP A 134 24.17 -24.33 4.28
N LEU A 135 24.32 -23.14 3.74
CA LEU A 135 24.39 -22.93 2.29
C LEU A 135 25.63 -23.56 1.68
N PHE A 136 26.71 -23.65 2.46
CA PHE A 136 28.01 -24.25 2.02
C PHE A 136 28.40 -25.40 2.93
N SER A 137 28.76 -26.53 2.35
CA SER A 137 29.07 -27.79 3.07
C SER A 137 30.32 -27.78 3.94
N SER A 138 31.14 -26.74 3.92
CA SER A 138 32.33 -26.64 4.79
C SER A 138 32.63 -25.19 5.16
N GLY A 139 32.12 -24.75 6.32
CA GLY A 139 32.53 -23.48 6.92
C GLY A 139 32.03 -22.22 6.19
N GLY A 140 30.91 -22.31 5.52
CA GLY A 140 30.27 -21.15 4.86
C GLY A 140 29.82 -20.10 5.86
N ALA A 141 29.85 -18.83 5.46
CA ALA A 141 29.40 -17.72 6.28
C ALA A 141 27.88 -17.71 6.50
N ILE A 142 27.12 -18.30 5.56
CA ILE A 142 25.65 -18.32 5.62
C ILE A 142 25.21 -19.67 6.20
N THR A 143 24.84 -19.65 7.47
CA THR A 143 24.41 -20.82 8.21
C THR A 143 22.91 -21.05 8.16
N ALA A 144 22.47 -22.26 8.48
CA ALA A 144 21.06 -22.60 8.66
C ALA A 144 20.32 -21.63 9.61
N ALA A 145 20.98 -21.16 10.67
CA ALA A 145 20.40 -20.23 11.62
C ALA A 145 20.11 -18.84 10.99
N ILE A 146 20.95 -18.41 10.04
CA ILE A 146 20.74 -17.16 9.30
C ILE A 146 19.58 -17.32 8.31
N LEU A 147 19.49 -18.45 7.64
CA LEU A 147 18.42 -18.72 6.66
C LEU A 147 17.07 -19.00 7.33
N ASN A 148 17.04 -19.80 8.40
CA ASN A 148 15.82 -20.16 9.15
C ASN A 148 15.35 -19.00 10.04
N ALA A 149 15.06 -17.87 9.42
CA ALA A 149 14.60 -16.65 10.06
C ALA A 149 13.54 -15.96 9.18
N GLU A 150 12.94 -14.92 9.69
CA GLU A 150 12.11 -14.04 8.89
C GLU A 150 12.99 -13.07 8.09
N HIS A 151 12.74 -12.99 6.78
CA HIS A 151 13.44 -12.12 5.85
C HIS A 151 12.48 -11.22 5.11
N LYS A 152 12.92 -9.99 4.84
CA LYS A 152 12.24 -9.08 3.94
C LYS A 152 12.68 -9.36 2.51
N ILE A 153 11.72 -9.46 1.60
CA ILE A 153 11.96 -9.57 0.16
C ILE A 153 12.34 -8.19 -0.37
N VAL A 154 13.53 -8.05 -0.94
CA VAL A 154 14.06 -6.75 -1.38
C VAL A 154 13.88 -6.50 -2.87
N ASN A 155 13.81 -7.57 -3.66
CA ASN A 155 13.60 -7.46 -5.11
C ASN A 155 12.93 -8.72 -5.65
N ILE A 156 12.02 -8.56 -6.60
CA ILE A 156 11.41 -9.66 -7.35
C ILE A 156 12.16 -9.79 -8.67
N ILE A 157 12.76 -10.95 -8.91
CA ILE A 157 13.48 -11.25 -10.15
C ILE A 157 12.47 -11.69 -11.21
N ASP A 158 11.62 -12.67 -10.87
CA ASP A 158 10.54 -13.18 -11.72
C ASP A 158 9.46 -13.88 -10.88
N GLY A 159 8.51 -14.58 -11.52
CA GLY A 159 7.43 -15.30 -10.82
C GLY A 159 7.90 -16.50 -9.98
N ASN A 160 9.17 -16.92 -10.11
CA ASN A 160 9.74 -18.08 -9.45
C ASN A 160 10.99 -17.76 -8.63
N SER A 161 11.46 -16.52 -8.63
CA SER A 161 12.68 -16.13 -7.91
C SER A 161 12.64 -14.69 -7.41
N TYR A 162 13.25 -14.45 -6.27
CA TYR A 162 13.37 -13.16 -5.61
C TYR A 162 14.66 -13.07 -4.78
N THR A 163 14.99 -11.91 -4.29
CA THR A 163 16.18 -11.64 -3.48
C THR A 163 15.79 -11.27 -2.05
N ILE A 164 16.52 -11.85 -1.10
CA ILE A 164 16.55 -11.42 0.31
C ILE A 164 17.94 -10.93 0.67
N THR A 165 18.06 -10.08 1.69
CA THR A 165 19.35 -9.68 2.24
C THR A 165 19.54 -10.32 3.61
N VAL A 166 20.66 -11.02 3.79
CA VAL A 166 21.04 -11.64 5.06
C VAL A 166 22.07 -10.80 5.82
N SER A 167 22.30 -11.11 7.08
CA SER A 167 23.17 -10.32 7.97
C SER A 167 24.67 -10.46 7.69
N VAL A 168 25.07 -11.42 6.85
CA VAL A 168 26.48 -11.75 6.59
C VAL A 168 26.67 -11.97 5.09
N ALA A 169 27.75 -11.44 4.51
CA ALA A 169 28.10 -11.69 3.11
C ALA A 169 28.57 -13.13 2.92
N ALA A 170 28.20 -13.73 1.80
CA ALA A 170 28.64 -15.05 1.39
C ALA A 170 30.15 -15.05 1.16
N ASN A 171 30.85 -16.08 1.65
CA ASN A 171 32.28 -16.26 1.45
C ASN A 171 32.64 -17.25 0.31
N ALA A 172 31.63 -17.70 -0.42
CA ALA A 172 31.72 -18.48 -1.64
C ALA A 172 30.49 -18.30 -2.51
N SER A 173 30.53 -18.72 -3.77
CA SER A 173 29.36 -18.74 -4.65
C SER A 173 28.70 -20.10 -4.67
N ASP A 174 27.38 -20.15 -4.67
CA ASP A 174 26.57 -21.34 -4.85
C ASP A 174 25.46 -21.02 -5.87
N THR A 175 25.21 -21.94 -6.77
CA THR A 175 24.35 -21.74 -7.95
C THR A 175 22.94 -22.31 -7.79
N GLY A 176 22.44 -22.41 -6.57
CA GLY A 176 21.01 -22.66 -6.36
C GLY A 176 20.63 -24.02 -5.79
N ASN A 177 21.59 -24.79 -5.30
CA ASN A 177 21.34 -26.07 -4.60
C ASN A 177 21.50 -25.99 -3.09
N GLY A 178 21.86 -24.80 -2.59
CA GLY A 178 22.07 -24.58 -1.17
C GLY A 178 20.76 -24.52 -0.39
N GLY A 179 20.86 -24.90 0.88
CA GLY A 179 19.75 -24.79 1.82
C GLY A 179 18.75 -25.94 1.83
N GLY A 180 18.74 -26.80 0.84
CA GLY A 180 17.94 -28.03 0.59
C GLY A 180 16.62 -28.15 1.34
N GLY A 181 15.54 -28.57 0.68
CA GLY A 181 14.30 -28.99 1.32
C GLY A 181 13.65 -27.98 2.28
N THR A 182 13.70 -26.69 1.99
CA THR A 182 13.28 -25.63 2.89
C THR A 182 11.80 -25.33 2.75
N ASP A 183 11.10 -25.21 3.87
CA ASP A 183 9.74 -24.71 3.96
C ASP A 183 9.75 -23.18 3.98
N ALA A 184 8.76 -22.56 3.34
CA ALA A 184 8.57 -21.11 3.33
C ALA A 184 7.17 -20.71 3.76
N VAL A 185 7.08 -19.69 4.61
CA VAL A 185 5.82 -19.08 5.08
C VAL A 185 5.83 -17.61 4.69
N TYR A 186 4.98 -17.24 3.74
CA TYR A 186 4.82 -15.88 3.26
C TYR A 186 3.72 -15.15 4.03
N LEU A 187 4.02 -13.96 4.51
CA LEU A 187 3.03 -13.09 5.14
C LEU A 187 2.21 -12.37 4.07
N VAL A 188 1.04 -11.86 4.49
CA VAL A 188 0.19 -11.03 3.64
C VAL A 188 0.91 -9.72 3.34
N SER A 189 0.92 -9.33 2.06
CA SER A 189 1.47 -8.07 1.62
C SER A 189 0.68 -6.89 2.18
N GLY A 190 1.34 -5.99 2.89
CA GLY A 190 0.78 -4.72 3.36
C GLY A 190 0.68 -3.66 2.26
N GLY A 191 1.22 -3.95 1.08
CA GLY A 191 1.26 -3.04 -0.07
C GLY A 191 2.50 -2.16 -0.12
N LEU A 192 2.44 -1.10 -0.92
CA LEU A 192 3.55 -0.18 -1.12
C LEU A 192 3.67 0.85 0.02
N ASP A 193 4.88 1.31 0.29
CA ASP A 193 5.13 2.40 1.23
C ASP A 193 4.65 3.75 0.69
N SER A 194 4.87 3.98 -0.59
CA SER A 194 4.43 5.18 -1.30
C SER A 194 3.94 4.81 -2.70
N GLN A 195 2.96 5.56 -3.18
CA GLN A 195 2.57 5.50 -4.59
C GLN A 195 3.34 6.57 -5.35
N VAL A 196 4.13 6.15 -6.34
CA VAL A 196 4.67 7.08 -7.31
C VAL A 196 3.59 7.30 -8.37
N GLY A 197 3.01 8.49 -8.39
CA GLY A 197 1.99 8.85 -9.35
C GLY A 197 2.54 8.84 -10.76
N GLY A 198 2.15 7.83 -11.51
CA GLY A 198 2.32 7.72 -12.95
C GLY A 198 3.73 7.85 -13.52
N THR A 199 3.82 7.53 -14.77
CA THR A 199 5.00 7.74 -15.62
C THR A 199 4.75 8.85 -16.66
N GLY A 200 3.82 9.78 -16.35
CA GLY A 200 3.37 10.84 -17.24
C GLY A 200 4.12 12.17 -17.08
N TRP A 201 3.45 13.25 -17.39
CA TRP A 201 3.96 14.62 -17.30
C TRP A 201 4.53 14.93 -15.92
N GLY A 202 5.80 15.31 -15.86
CA GLY A 202 6.50 15.66 -14.63
C GLY A 202 7.10 14.49 -13.85
N ALA A 203 6.90 13.25 -14.29
CA ALA A 203 7.45 12.05 -13.63
C ALA A 203 8.80 11.58 -14.22
N GLY A 204 9.55 12.45 -14.83
CA GLY A 204 10.83 12.13 -15.45
C GLY A 204 10.97 12.71 -16.86
N LEU A 205 11.63 11.99 -17.76
CA LEU A 205 11.85 12.43 -19.14
C LEU A 205 10.53 12.71 -19.86
N PHE A 206 10.55 13.72 -20.74
CA PHE A 206 9.42 14.03 -21.62
C PHE A 206 9.07 12.81 -22.49
N GLY A 207 7.93 12.22 -22.23
CA GLY A 207 7.49 10.96 -22.85
C GLY A 207 7.32 9.81 -21.86
N GLY A 208 7.64 10.00 -20.60
CA GLY A 208 7.49 9.00 -19.54
C GLY A 208 8.69 8.05 -19.40
N THR A 209 8.61 7.18 -18.41
CA THR A 209 9.56 6.07 -18.21
C THR A 209 8.77 4.79 -18.08
N THR A 210 9.36 3.65 -18.42
CA THR A 210 8.77 2.35 -18.12
C THR A 210 8.65 2.19 -16.60
N ALA A 211 7.52 1.67 -16.13
CA ALA A 211 7.40 1.21 -14.75
C ALA A 211 8.38 0.05 -14.57
N GLY A 212 9.40 0.23 -13.74
CA GLY A 212 10.52 -0.71 -13.63
C GLY A 212 11.59 -0.50 -14.71
N ALA A 213 11.76 0.75 -15.18
CA ALA A 213 12.85 1.09 -16.08
C ALA A 213 14.15 0.49 -15.56
N LEU A 214 14.74 -0.38 -16.36
CA LEU A 214 16.02 -0.98 -16.08
C LEU A 214 16.99 0.11 -15.64
N THR A 215 17.51 -0.03 -14.45
CA THR A 215 18.63 0.77 -13.98
C THR A 215 19.80 -0.16 -13.73
N THR A 216 20.88 0.10 -14.44
CA THR A 216 22.19 -0.46 -14.15
C THR A 216 23.15 0.68 -13.88
N GLN A 217 24.41 0.41 -13.63
CA GLN A 217 25.44 1.42 -13.44
C GLN A 217 26.58 1.16 -14.42
N LEU A 218 27.33 2.19 -14.76
CA LEU A 218 28.60 2.02 -15.42
C LEU A 218 29.56 1.24 -14.54
N ASN A 219 30.28 0.30 -15.10
CA ASN A 219 31.32 -0.48 -14.43
C ASN A 219 32.74 0.08 -14.77
N GLU A 220 32.77 1.26 -15.36
CA GLU A 220 33.99 2.02 -15.64
C GLU A 220 33.66 3.49 -15.85
N ALA A 221 34.69 4.33 -15.85
CA ALA A 221 34.55 5.74 -16.24
C ALA A 221 34.54 5.83 -17.77
N LEU A 222 33.48 6.40 -18.34
CA LEU A 222 33.27 6.51 -19.77
C LEU A 222 33.77 7.86 -20.30
N ASP A 223 34.65 7.87 -21.29
CA ASP A 223 35.06 9.10 -21.95
C ASP A 223 34.09 9.51 -23.07
N ALA A 224 34.22 10.75 -23.60
CA ALA A 224 33.31 11.29 -24.60
C ALA A 224 33.45 10.67 -26.01
N SER A 225 34.46 9.85 -26.24
CA SER A 225 34.76 9.22 -27.55
C SER A 225 34.58 7.70 -27.56
N GLU A 226 34.50 7.11 -26.42
CA GLU A 226 34.36 5.68 -26.21
C GLU A 226 32.98 5.17 -26.66
N THR A 227 32.97 4.07 -27.39
CA THR A 227 31.75 3.45 -27.95
C THR A 227 31.45 2.05 -27.41
N GLU A 228 32.39 1.49 -26.69
CA GLU A 228 32.18 0.31 -25.85
C GLU A 228 31.89 0.78 -24.44
N ILE A 229 30.84 0.29 -23.82
CA ILE A 229 30.32 0.78 -22.55
C ILE A 229 30.14 -0.41 -21.64
N ASP A 230 30.93 -0.50 -20.59
CA ASP A 230 30.81 -1.53 -19.60
C ASP A 230 29.79 -1.14 -18.52
N VAL A 231 28.84 -2.03 -18.27
CA VAL A 231 27.79 -1.88 -17.27
C VAL A 231 27.80 -3.04 -16.27
N ASP A 232 27.28 -2.81 -15.07
CA ASP A 232 27.18 -3.87 -14.05
C ASP A 232 26.31 -5.03 -14.50
N SER A 233 25.25 -4.75 -15.23
CA SER A 233 24.35 -5.73 -15.82
C SER A 233 23.76 -5.24 -17.13
N SER A 234 23.85 -6.04 -18.16
CA SER A 234 23.18 -5.82 -19.45
C SER A 234 21.84 -6.55 -19.57
N THR A 235 21.36 -7.16 -18.48
CA THR A 235 20.07 -7.84 -18.47
C THR A 235 18.97 -6.88 -18.90
N ASP A 236 18.11 -7.29 -19.84
CA ASP A 236 17.03 -6.51 -20.45
C ASP A 236 17.45 -5.31 -21.31
N ILE A 237 18.76 -5.15 -21.60
CA ILE A 237 19.26 -4.23 -22.64
C ILE A 237 19.49 -5.04 -23.90
N ILE A 238 18.96 -4.59 -25.02
CA ILE A 238 19.20 -5.22 -26.32
C ILE A 238 19.87 -4.25 -27.32
N ALA A 239 20.54 -4.79 -28.32
CA ALA A 239 21.13 -3.99 -29.38
C ALA A 239 20.06 -3.18 -30.12
N GLY A 240 20.30 -1.87 -30.28
CA GLY A 240 19.34 -0.92 -30.84
C GLY A 240 18.55 -0.12 -29.78
N ASP A 241 18.59 -0.51 -28.53
CA ASP A 241 17.98 0.29 -27.44
C ASP A 241 18.68 1.66 -27.33
N THR A 242 17.94 2.61 -26.80
CA THR A 242 18.52 3.90 -26.40
C THR A 242 18.59 3.96 -24.89
N ILE A 243 19.78 4.15 -24.35
CA ILE A 243 20.04 4.36 -22.93
C ILE A 243 20.29 5.83 -22.64
N LEU A 244 19.99 6.25 -21.41
CA LEU A 244 20.28 7.57 -20.87
C LEU A 244 21.32 7.46 -19.76
N ILE A 245 22.40 8.22 -19.88
CA ILE A 245 23.42 8.39 -18.85
C ILE A 245 23.49 9.89 -18.55
N GLU A 246 23.07 10.29 -17.35
CA GLU A 246 22.90 11.71 -16.99
C GLU A 246 22.03 12.46 -18.01
N GLU A 247 22.61 13.28 -18.91
CA GLU A 247 21.91 14.03 -19.95
C GLU A 247 22.20 13.52 -21.37
N GLU A 248 22.99 12.45 -21.50
CA GLU A 248 23.37 11.88 -22.79
C GLU A 248 22.49 10.68 -23.16
N LEU A 249 21.97 10.70 -24.40
CA LEU A 249 21.30 9.56 -25.01
C LEU A 249 22.30 8.80 -25.91
N ILE A 250 22.30 7.49 -25.77
CA ILE A 250 23.22 6.58 -26.48
C ILE A 250 22.41 5.42 -27.07
N THR A 251 22.54 5.19 -28.38
CA THR A 251 21.99 3.97 -29.00
C THR A 251 22.96 2.83 -28.79
N VAL A 252 22.47 1.76 -28.16
CA VAL A 252 23.27 0.57 -27.84
C VAL A 252 23.63 -0.22 -29.09
N GLY A 253 24.90 -0.53 -29.24
CA GLY A 253 25.41 -1.41 -30.27
C GLY A 253 25.20 -2.89 -29.93
N THR A 254 26.02 -3.78 -30.54
CA THR A 254 26.01 -5.21 -30.17
C THR A 254 26.43 -5.43 -28.73
N ILE A 255 25.81 -6.39 -28.06
CA ILE A 255 26.07 -6.67 -26.65
C ILE A 255 26.80 -8.01 -26.53
N SER A 256 27.87 -8.03 -25.73
CA SER A 256 28.53 -9.25 -25.32
C SER A 256 28.81 -9.21 -23.83
N SER A 257 28.27 -10.14 -23.08
CA SER A 257 28.27 -10.10 -21.61
C SER A 257 27.67 -8.76 -21.13
N ASN A 258 28.38 -7.99 -20.32
CA ASN A 258 27.94 -6.70 -19.82
C ASN A 258 28.56 -5.50 -20.56
N THR A 259 29.19 -5.72 -21.73
CA THR A 259 29.72 -4.66 -22.55
C THR A 259 28.80 -4.36 -23.72
N LEU A 260 28.38 -3.09 -23.84
CA LEU A 260 27.49 -2.57 -24.88
C LEU A 260 28.33 -1.94 -26.00
N GLY A 261 28.15 -2.35 -27.24
CA GLY A 261 28.88 -1.78 -28.38
C GLY A 261 30.10 -2.57 -28.82
N THR A 262 30.17 -3.87 -28.53
CA THR A 262 31.34 -4.72 -28.87
C THR A 262 31.24 -5.37 -30.26
N GLY A 263 32.30 -5.99 -30.72
CA GLY A 263 32.28 -6.95 -31.83
C GLY A 263 31.90 -6.39 -33.19
N GLY A 264 32.15 -5.11 -33.47
CA GLY A 264 31.88 -4.48 -34.74
C GLY A 264 30.53 -3.76 -34.86
N GLY A 265 29.74 -3.74 -33.79
CA GLY A 265 28.53 -2.97 -33.65
C GLY A 265 28.67 -1.94 -32.53
N ALA A 266 29.48 -0.92 -32.74
CA ALA A 266 29.72 0.17 -31.75
C ALA A 266 28.43 0.86 -31.29
N SER A 267 28.33 1.26 -30.04
CA SER A 267 27.27 2.12 -29.56
C SER A 267 27.41 3.53 -30.14
N THR A 268 26.28 4.17 -30.44
CA THR A 268 26.26 5.52 -31.00
C THR A 268 26.01 6.54 -29.92
N ARG A 269 26.98 7.40 -29.64
CA ARG A 269 26.96 8.42 -28.58
C ARG A 269 26.24 9.69 -29.04
N GLY A 270 25.65 10.42 -28.09
CA GLY A 270 25.08 11.74 -28.33
C GLY A 270 23.92 11.78 -29.32
N VAL A 271 23.05 10.75 -29.32
CA VAL A 271 21.91 10.68 -30.23
C VAL A 271 20.76 11.62 -29.82
N SER A 272 19.80 11.81 -30.72
CA SER A 272 18.58 12.59 -30.48
C SER A 272 18.81 14.02 -30.00
N GLY A 273 19.92 14.64 -30.43
CA GLY A 273 20.25 16.03 -30.11
C GLY A 273 21.00 16.25 -28.80
N THR A 274 21.39 15.17 -28.13
CA THR A 274 22.30 15.22 -26.97
C THR A 274 23.78 15.28 -27.47
N THR A 275 24.71 15.56 -26.57
CA THR A 275 26.15 15.63 -26.88
C THR A 275 26.87 14.54 -26.07
N ALA A 276 27.80 13.83 -26.72
CA ALA A 276 28.64 12.86 -26.02
C ALA A 276 29.46 13.54 -24.92
N ALA A 277 29.44 13.01 -23.72
CA ALA A 277 30.06 13.55 -22.53
C ALA A 277 30.88 12.49 -21.78
N THR A 278 31.68 12.91 -20.82
CA THR A 278 32.38 12.00 -19.91
C THR A 278 31.50 11.69 -18.74
N HIS A 279 31.42 10.41 -18.34
CA HIS A 279 30.65 9.94 -17.19
C HIS A 279 31.55 9.21 -16.20
N ALA A 280 31.30 9.38 -14.91
CA ALA A 280 32.06 8.69 -13.87
C ALA A 280 31.65 7.21 -13.75
N ASP A 281 32.57 6.40 -13.28
CA ASP A 281 32.26 5.04 -12.82
C ASP A 281 31.10 5.03 -11.80
N ASN A 282 30.26 4.00 -11.84
CA ASN A 282 29.02 3.87 -11.04
C ASN A 282 27.91 4.91 -11.37
N THR A 283 28.02 5.67 -12.47
CA THR A 283 26.92 6.52 -12.94
C THR A 283 25.72 5.65 -13.37
N ILE A 284 24.51 6.06 -12.98
CA ILE A 284 23.27 5.31 -13.28
C ILE A 284 23.00 5.34 -14.79
N VAL A 285 22.82 4.17 -15.36
CA VAL A 285 22.38 3.95 -16.75
C VAL A 285 20.91 3.56 -16.73
N ARG A 286 20.09 4.24 -17.51
CA ARG A 286 18.65 3.99 -17.63
C ARG A 286 18.29 3.70 -19.07
N LEU A 287 17.29 2.84 -19.28
CA LEU A 287 16.71 2.68 -20.61
C LEU A 287 15.94 3.96 -20.97
N ALA A 288 16.28 4.59 -22.09
CA ALA A 288 15.57 5.77 -22.55
C ALA A 288 14.29 5.38 -23.30
N VAL A 289 13.31 6.26 -23.18
CA VAL A 289 12.00 6.10 -23.79
C VAL A 289 12.07 6.12 -25.31
N GLY A 290 11.48 5.13 -25.98
CA GLY A 290 11.26 5.13 -27.42
C GLY A 290 11.63 3.85 -28.18
N ASN A 291 12.32 2.92 -27.58
CA ASN A 291 12.57 1.61 -28.18
C ASN A 291 11.69 0.54 -27.52
N ALA A 292 10.58 0.28 -28.16
CA ALA A 292 9.74 -0.88 -27.83
C ALA A 292 10.43 -2.15 -28.35
N SER A 293 11.37 -2.69 -27.60
CA SER A 293 11.72 -4.08 -27.76
C SER A 293 10.98 -4.88 -26.70
N SER A 294 9.90 -5.51 -27.10
CA SER A 294 9.23 -6.66 -26.50
C SER A 294 8.76 -6.61 -25.02
N ASN A 295 8.98 -5.57 -24.26
CA ASN A 295 8.37 -5.41 -22.95
C ASN A 295 7.33 -4.29 -22.99
N ASP A 296 6.07 -4.68 -23.10
CA ASP A 296 4.89 -3.86 -23.30
C ASP A 296 4.52 -2.92 -22.12
N ASP A 297 5.40 -2.68 -21.18
CA ASP A 297 5.12 -1.85 -19.99
C ASP A 297 5.44 -0.36 -20.17
N PHE A 298 5.61 0.06 -21.41
CA PHE A 298 5.92 1.44 -21.72
C PHE A 298 4.67 2.30 -21.81
N THR A 299 4.55 3.31 -20.93
CA THR A 299 3.50 4.33 -21.01
C THR A 299 4.07 5.65 -21.49
N GLY A 300 3.84 6.00 -22.74
CA GLY A 300 4.18 7.28 -23.33
C GLY A 300 2.92 8.04 -23.81
N TRP A 301 3.13 9.19 -24.45
CA TRP A 301 2.06 9.93 -25.08
C TRP A 301 1.33 9.07 -26.12
N GLY A 302 0.01 8.90 -25.94
CA GLY A 302 -0.85 8.12 -26.84
C GLY A 302 -0.89 6.63 -26.56
N ILE A 303 -0.17 6.13 -25.55
CA ILE A 303 -0.30 4.77 -25.06
C ILE A 303 -1.19 4.78 -23.83
N ALA A 304 -2.26 4.00 -23.86
CA ALA A 304 -3.13 3.84 -22.70
C ALA A 304 -2.30 3.22 -21.54
N ALA A 305 -2.47 3.73 -20.33
CA ALA A 305 -1.91 3.07 -19.15
C ALA A 305 -2.37 1.61 -19.12
N VAL A 306 -1.45 0.69 -18.86
CA VAL A 306 -1.79 -0.73 -18.72
C VAL A 306 -2.82 -0.84 -17.59
N SER A 307 -3.99 -1.34 -17.91
CA SER A 307 -5.06 -1.55 -16.94
C SER A 307 -4.54 -2.45 -15.81
N GLY A 308 -4.52 -1.95 -14.58
CA GLY A 308 -4.05 -2.66 -13.40
C GLY A 308 -2.79 -2.10 -12.73
N THR A 309 -2.18 -1.06 -13.28
CA THR A 309 -0.99 -0.42 -12.68
C THR A 309 -1.30 0.76 -11.75
N THR A 310 -2.54 1.09 -11.49
CA THR A 310 -2.90 1.98 -10.39
C THR A 310 -2.61 1.27 -9.07
N ARG A 311 -1.37 1.37 -8.63
CA ARG A 311 -0.96 0.86 -7.32
C ARG A 311 -1.39 1.87 -6.27
N GLU A 312 -2.63 1.75 -5.82
CA GLU A 312 -3.10 2.52 -4.68
C GLU A 312 -2.28 2.16 -3.43
N ILE A 313 -2.00 3.17 -2.60
CA ILE A 313 -1.42 2.92 -1.28
C ILE A 313 -2.39 2.01 -0.53
N ARG A 314 -1.93 0.80 -0.19
CA ARG A 314 -2.76 -0.15 0.53
C ARG A 314 -2.87 0.28 1.98
N THR A 315 -4.09 0.45 2.44
CA THR A 315 -4.43 0.71 3.84
C THR A 315 -5.11 -0.51 4.45
N TRP A 316 -5.08 -0.63 5.77
CA TRP A 316 -5.85 -1.62 6.49
C TRP A 316 -7.23 -1.08 6.83
N SER A 317 -8.23 -1.93 6.75
CA SER A 317 -9.50 -1.76 7.46
C SER A 317 -9.60 -2.82 8.56
N HIS A 318 -10.27 -2.48 9.64
CA HIS A 318 -10.42 -3.35 10.80
C HIS A 318 -11.67 -2.97 11.58
N ASP A 319 -12.21 -3.95 12.29
CA ASP A 319 -13.31 -3.78 13.22
C ASP A 319 -13.40 -4.95 14.18
N ASN A 320 -14.12 -4.80 15.29
CA ASN A 320 -14.26 -5.84 16.29
C ASN A 320 -15.52 -6.66 16.08
N PHE A 321 -15.41 -7.98 16.17
CA PHE A 321 -16.52 -8.88 16.33
C PHE A 321 -16.53 -9.46 17.76
N GLY A 322 -17.13 -8.72 18.68
CA GLY A 322 -16.96 -8.97 20.11
C GLY A 322 -15.56 -8.58 20.57
N GLU A 323 -14.79 -9.53 21.09
CA GLU A 323 -13.40 -9.31 21.51
C GLU A 323 -12.37 -9.59 20.39
N ASP A 324 -12.81 -10.30 19.34
CA ASP A 324 -11.98 -10.66 18.21
C ASP A 324 -11.82 -9.51 17.25
N LEU A 325 -10.72 -9.50 16.51
CA LEU A 325 -10.40 -8.46 15.54
C LEU A 325 -10.47 -8.99 14.11
N ILE A 326 -11.30 -8.36 13.30
CA ILE A 326 -11.32 -8.59 11.84
C ILE A 326 -10.41 -7.55 11.19
N ILE A 327 -9.51 -7.99 10.33
CA ILE A 327 -8.61 -7.12 9.57
C ILE A 327 -8.64 -7.47 8.09
N ASN A 328 -8.48 -6.44 7.26
CA ASN A 328 -8.43 -6.57 5.81
C ASN A 328 -7.45 -5.55 5.23
N PRO A 329 -6.40 -5.97 4.55
CA PRO A 329 -5.63 -5.07 3.70
C PRO A 329 -6.48 -4.73 2.46
N ARG A 330 -6.62 -3.46 2.13
CA ARG A 330 -7.44 -2.99 1.01
C ARG A 330 -7.12 -3.78 -0.27
N ASP A 331 -8.15 -4.26 -0.96
CA ASP A 331 -8.07 -5.16 -2.13
C ASP A 331 -7.34 -6.49 -1.83
N GLY A 332 -7.41 -6.94 -0.58
CA GLY A 332 -6.88 -8.21 -0.13
C GLY A 332 -7.91 -9.05 0.61
N GLY A 333 -7.46 -10.18 1.16
CA GLY A 333 -8.28 -11.12 1.94
C GLY A 333 -8.81 -10.55 3.24
N ILE A 334 -9.70 -11.28 3.87
CA ILE A 334 -10.30 -10.92 5.16
C ILE A 334 -9.79 -11.93 6.20
N PHE A 335 -9.30 -11.42 7.32
CA PHE A 335 -8.65 -12.23 8.35
C PHE A 335 -9.26 -11.96 9.72
N LEU A 336 -9.30 -13.00 10.54
CA LEU A 336 -9.76 -12.95 11.93
C LEU A 336 -8.60 -13.25 12.87
N TRP A 337 -8.37 -12.37 13.84
CA TRP A 337 -7.58 -12.65 15.01
C TRP A 337 -8.50 -12.95 16.17
N ASP A 338 -8.42 -14.18 16.68
CA ASP A 338 -9.21 -14.67 17.82
C ASP A 338 -8.45 -14.38 19.12
N LYS A 339 -9.01 -13.56 19.99
CA LYS A 339 -8.42 -13.18 21.28
C LYS A 339 -8.07 -14.40 22.13
N THR A 340 -8.87 -15.47 22.07
CA THR A 340 -8.65 -16.66 22.89
C THR A 340 -7.37 -17.41 22.54
N THR A 341 -6.86 -17.24 21.32
CA THR A 341 -5.59 -17.83 20.87
C THR A 341 -4.37 -17.03 21.32
N GLY A 342 -4.55 -15.80 21.79
CA GLY A 342 -3.52 -14.94 22.35
C GLY A 342 -2.69 -14.19 21.30
N LEU A 343 -1.87 -13.25 21.80
CA LEU A 343 -1.09 -12.30 20.99
C LEU A 343 0.09 -12.92 20.23
N SER A 344 0.48 -14.15 20.55
CA SER A 344 1.53 -14.89 19.81
C SER A 344 1.01 -15.58 18.56
N THR A 345 -0.32 -15.59 18.36
CA THR A 345 -0.96 -16.25 17.21
C THR A 345 -1.30 -15.21 16.15
N ARG A 346 -0.99 -15.53 14.89
CA ARG A 346 -1.31 -14.68 13.75
C ARG A 346 -2.80 -14.77 13.39
N ALA A 347 -3.32 -13.71 12.80
CA ALA A 347 -4.67 -13.72 12.23
C ALA A 347 -4.75 -14.73 11.07
N VAL A 348 -5.90 -15.38 10.93
CA VAL A 348 -6.16 -16.40 9.91
C VAL A 348 -7.23 -15.94 8.93
N GLU A 349 -7.12 -16.35 7.67
CA GLU A 349 -8.12 -16.04 6.66
C GLU A 349 -9.45 -16.69 6.99
N ILE A 350 -10.54 -15.91 6.98
CA ILE A 350 -11.87 -16.40 7.40
C ILE A 350 -12.34 -17.61 6.59
N GLY A 351 -11.95 -17.71 5.32
CA GLY A 351 -12.28 -18.85 4.45
C GLY A 351 -11.58 -20.16 4.82
N THR A 352 -10.52 -20.11 5.62
CA THR A 352 -9.78 -21.30 6.07
C THR A 352 -10.24 -21.83 7.42
N ILE A 353 -11.10 -21.09 8.12
CA ILE A 353 -11.64 -21.48 9.41
C ILE A 353 -12.63 -22.65 9.22
N SER A 354 -12.52 -23.66 10.07
CA SER A 354 -13.40 -24.83 9.98
C SER A 354 -14.88 -24.45 10.05
N GLY A 355 -15.67 -24.90 9.08
CA GLY A 355 -17.08 -24.56 8.94
C GLY A 355 -17.34 -23.25 8.18
N ALA A 356 -16.33 -22.65 7.59
CA ALA A 356 -16.50 -21.47 6.74
C ALA A 356 -17.25 -21.82 5.45
N GLU A 357 -18.25 -21.00 5.10
CA GLU A 357 -19.10 -21.22 3.94
C GLU A 357 -19.25 -19.93 3.11
N ASN A 358 -18.88 -20.01 1.84
CA ASN A 358 -19.06 -18.92 0.85
C ASN A 358 -18.49 -17.56 1.26
N THR A 359 -17.41 -17.56 2.05
CA THR A 359 -16.75 -16.34 2.53
C THR A 359 -16.27 -15.48 1.38
N PRO A 360 -16.22 -14.13 1.54
CA PRO A 360 -15.53 -13.26 0.60
C PRO A 360 -14.04 -13.56 0.60
N THR A 361 -13.42 -13.52 -0.60
CA THR A 361 -11.98 -13.75 -0.79
C THR A 361 -11.19 -12.44 -0.93
N VAL A 362 -11.88 -11.34 -1.19
CA VAL A 362 -11.28 -10.01 -1.37
C VAL A 362 -12.26 -8.93 -0.96
N ALA A 363 -11.77 -7.84 -0.36
CA ALA A 363 -12.57 -6.65 -0.07
C ALA A 363 -11.71 -5.38 -0.07
N LYS A 364 -12.34 -4.22 -0.36
CA LYS A 364 -11.73 -2.90 -0.18
C LYS A 364 -11.81 -2.45 1.29
N GLN A 365 -12.86 -2.83 2.00
CA GLN A 365 -13.06 -2.50 3.40
C GLN A 365 -13.94 -3.54 4.08
N VAL A 366 -13.65 -3.81 5.36
CA VAL A 366 -14.52 -4.55 6.28
C VAL A 366 -15.06 -3.63 7.35
N LEU A 367 -16.26 -3.97 7.87
CA LEU A 367 -16.93 -3.30 8.97
C LEU A 367 -17.82 -4.31 9.66
N VAL A 368 -17.98 -4.19 10.97
CA VAL A 368 -18.93 -4.98 11.76
C VAL A 368 -20.08 -4.03 12.16
N SER A 369 -21.32 -4.42 11.86
CA SER A 369 -22.47 -3.67 12.34
C SER A 369 -22.67 -3.92 13.83
N ASP A 370 -22.53 -2.87 14.64
CA ASP A 370 -22.65 -2.95 16.10
C ASP A 370 -24.06 -3.37 16.56
N ILE A 371 -25.10 -2.96 15.80
CA ILE A 371 -26.50 -3.19 16.16
C ILE A 371 -26.92 -4.61 15.82
N ASP A 372 -26.52 -5.09 14.64
CA ASP A 372 -27.08 -6.29 14.02
C ASP A 372 -26.11 -7.46 14.02
N ARG A 373 -24.84 -7.19 14.35
CA ARG A 373 -23.73 -8.15 14.42
C ARG A 373 -23.58 -8.97 13.12
N HIS A 374 -23.57 -8.25 12.00
CA HIS A 374 -23.15 -8.75 10.71
C HIS A 374 -21.77 -8.21 10.38
N VAL A 375 -20.94 -9.02 9.75
CA VAL A 375 -19.71 -8.56 9.11
C VAL A 375 -20.05 -8.11 7.70
N LEU A 376 -19.68 -6.90 7.34
CA LEU A 376 -19.91 -6.35 6.01
C LEU A 376 -18.58 -6.21 5.28
N CYS A 377 -18.57 -6.62 4.01
CA CYS A 377 -17.45 -6.45 3.08
C CYS A 377 -17.88 -5.56 1.93
N PHE A 378 -17.12 -4.49 1.68
CA PHE A 378 -17.38 -3.51 0.63
C PHE A 378 -16.36 -3.62 -0.50
N GLY A 379 -16.80 -3.43 -1.76
CA GLY A 379 -15.95 -3.61 -2.93
C GLY A 379 -15.39 -5.05 -2.99
N THR A 380 -16.24 -6.03 -2.80
CA THR A 380 -15.90 -7.43 -2.60
C THR A 380 -16.17 -8.27 -3.86
N ASN A 381 -15.78 -9.55 -3.85
CA ASN A 381 -16.11 -10.48 -4.93
C ASN A 381 -17.62 -10.79 -4.97
N THR A 382 -18.12 -11.00 -6.17
CA THR A 382 -19.51 -11.43 -6.39
C THR A 382 -19.74 -12.83 -5.78
N TYR A 383 -20.91 -13.03 -5.17
CA TYR A 383 -21.27 -14.31 -4.58
C TYR A 383 -21.10 -15.48 -5.55
N GLY A 384 -20.42 -16.52 -5.12
CA GLY A 384 -20.14 -17.71 -5.93
C GLY A 384 -19.02 -17.54 -6.95
N THR A 385 -18.27 -16.43 -6.94
CA THR A 385 -17.11 -16.18 -7.79
C THR A 385 -15.97 -15.56 -7.00
N ASP A 386 -14.74 -15.58 -7.53
CA ASP A 386 -13.58 -14.86 -6.97
C ASP A 386 -13.34 -13.51 -7.66
N VAL A 387 -14.26 -13.12 -8.57
CA VAL A 387 -14.11 -11.85 -9.30
C VAL A 387 -14.60 -10.70 -8.44
N GLN A 388 -13.70 -9.78 -8.12
CA GLN A 388 -14.01 -8.56 -7.38
C GLN A 388 -14.88 -7.62 -8.21
N ASP A 389 -15.98 -7.14 -7.64
CA ASP A 389 -16.78 -6.04 -8.17
C ASP A 389 -16.62 -4.83 -7.22
N PRO A 390 -16.02 -3.72 -7.69
CA PRO A 390 -15.74 -2.56 -6.85
C PRO A 390 -16.98 -1.89 -6.24
N LEU A 391 -18.18 -2.25 -6.68
CA LEU A 391 -19.46 -1.74 -6.16
C LEU A 391 -20.27 -2.79 -5.38
N MET A 392 -19.75 -4.02 -5.22
CA MET A 392 -20.44 -5.07 -4.50
C MET A 392 -20.30 -4.92 -2.99
N ILE A 393 -21.40 -5.11 -2.28
CA ILE A 393 -21.42 -5.22 -0.82
C ILE A 393 -21.95 -6.61 -0.49
N ARG A 394 -21.28 -7.32 0.41
CA ARG A 394 -21.76 -8.59 0.97
C ARG A 394 -21.76 -8.50 2.49
N TRP A 395 -22.68 -9.21 3.12
CA TRP A 395 -22.73 -9.35 4.58
C TRP A 395 -22.89 -10.81 4.99
N SER A 396 -22.31 -11.12 6.14
CA SER A 396 -22.39 -12.46 6.75
C SER A 396 -23.78 -12.77 7.26
N ASN A 397 -24.02 -14.03 7.65
CA ASN A 397 -25.13 -14.38 8.52
C ASN A 397 -24.96 -13.68 9.88
N GLN A 398 -26.06 -13.31 10.51
CA GLN A 398 -26.06 -12.66 11.82
C GLN A 398 -25.31 -13.51 12.86
N GLU A 399 -24.54 -12.86 13.73
CA GLU A 399 -23.71 -13.49 14.76
C GLU A 399 -22.67 -14.51 14.21
N SER A 400 -22.28 -14.39 12.95
CA SER A 400 -21.30 -15.28 12.34
C SER A 400 -20.28 -14.53 11.50
N VAL A 401 -18.99 -14.81 11.69
CA VAL A 401 -17.90 -14.31 10.86
C VAL A 401 -17.70 -15.20 9.63
N ILE A 402 -18.04 -16.47 9.71
CA ILE A 402 -17.65 -17.51 8.74
C ILE A 402 -18.79 -17.99 7.83
N ASN A 403 -20.07 -17.74 8.17
CA ASN A 403 -21.19 -18.16 7.33
C ASN A 403 -21.67 -16.99 6.45
N TRP A 404 -21.47 -17.13 5.14
CA TRP A 404 -21.84 -16.13 4.13
C TRP A 404 -22.79 -16.73 3.08
N THR A 405 -23.38 -17.90 3.37
CA THR A 405 -24.30 -18.57 2.46
C THR A 405 -25.61 -17.84 2.36
N ILE A 406 -25.95 -17.38 1.17
CA ILE A 406 -27.22 -16.69 0.87
C ILE A 406 -28.31 -17.76 0.66
N SER A 407 -29.27 -17.84 1.60
CA SER A 407 -30.38 -18.78 1.54
C SER A 407 -31.59 -18.26 2.33
N SER A 408 -32.74 -18.90 2.21
CA SER A 408 -33.93 -18.57 3.00
C SER A 408 -33.79 -18.88 4.49
N ALA A 409 -32.74 -19.60 4.89
CA ALA A 409 -32.48 -19.99 6.29
C ALA A 409 -31.41 -19.07 6.94
N THR A 410 -30.80 -18.14 6.21
CA THR A 410 -29.72 -17.27 6.66
C THR A 410 -30.07 -15.82 6.43
N THR A 411 -29.43 -14.92 7.18
CA THR A 411 -29.53 -13.47 6.98
C THR A 411 -28.39 -12.94 6.10
N ALA A 412 -27.47 -13.80 5.65
CA ALA A 412 -26.41 -13.41 4.73
C ALA A 412 -26.99 -12.91 3.40
N GLY A 413 -26.31 -11.94 2.80
CA GLY A 413 -26.81 -11.37 1.56
C GLY A 413 -25.75 -10.55 0.81
N SER A 414 -26.19 -10.00 -0.32
CA SER A 414 -25.36 -9.10 -1.13
C SER A 414 -26.21 -8.07 -1.85
N ILE A 415 -25.64 -6.91 -2.09
CA ILE A 415 -26.24 -5.85 -2.89
C ILE A 415 -25.17 -5.09 -3.67
N ARG A 416 -25.48 -4.72 -4.89
CA ARG A 416 -24.58 -3.90 -5.71
C ARG A 416 -25.03 -2.46 -5.70
N LEU A 417 -24.10 -1.51 -5.48
CA LEU A 417 -24.38 -0.08 -5.58
C LEU A 417 -24.80 0.30 -7.00
N GLY A 418 -25.81 1.14 -7.08
CA GLY A 418 -26.40 1.56 -8.39
C GLY A 418 -25.69 2.77 -9.03
N SER A 419 -24.78 3.44 -8.34
CA SER A 419 -24.09 4.63 -8.83
C SER A 419 -22.66 4.71 -8.30
N GLY A 420 -21.79 5.35 -9.07
CA GLY A 420 -20.35 5.40 -8.88
C GLY A 420 -19.63 4.34 -9.75
N SER A 421 -18.32 4.42 -9.81
CA SER A 421 -17.48 3.44 -10.48
C SER A 421 -16.75 2.53 -9.48
N GLU A 422 -16.48 3.03 -8.27
CA GLU A 422 -15.85 2.27 -7.20
C GLU A 422 -16.32 2.72 -5.81
N PHE A 423 -16.28 1.79 -4.89
CA PHE A 423 -16.41 2.03 -3.46
C PHE A 423 -15.11 2.65 -2.91
N VAL A 424 -15.24 3.70 -2.09
CA VAL A 424 -14.09 4.37 -1.46
C VAL A 424 -14.05 4.11 0.03
N GLN A 425 -15.11 4.42 0.77
CA GLN A 425 -15.18 4.27 2.23
C GLN A 425 -16.60 3.96 2.70
N ALA A 426 -16.72 3.16 3.76
CA ALA A 426 -17.93 3.07 4.58
C ALA A 426 -17.62 3.54 6.01
N ILE A 427 -18.59 4.17 6.63
CA ILE A 427 -18.49 4.61 8.03
C ILE A 427 -19.81 4.38 8.75
N GLU A 428 -19.75 3.76 9.91
CA GLU A 428 -20.91 3.50 10.73
C GLU A 428 -21.29 4.74 11.53
N THR A 429 -22.58 4.96 11.66
CA THR A 429 -23.21 5.98 12.49
C THR A 429 -24.22 5.29 13.42
N LYS A 430 -24.78 6.00 14.38
CA LYS A 430 -25.80 5.44 15.29
C LYS A 430 -27.05 4.86 14.61
N ARG A 431 -27.32 5.17 13.34
CA ARG A 431 -28.60 4.85 12.67
C ARG A 431 -28.43 4.14 11.34
N GLU A 432 -27.27 4.26 10.72
CA GLU A 432 -27.03 3.82 9.36
C GLU A 432 -25.53 3.74 9.08
N ILE A 433 -25.17 3.00 8.06
CA ILE A 433 -23.83 2.97 7.52
C ILE A 433 -23.82 3.87 6.28
N LEU A 434 -22.99 4.91 6.30
CA LEU A 434 -22.79 5.75 5.13
C LEU A 434 -21.75 5.12 4.23
N VAL A 435 -22.11 4.94 2.96
CA VAL A 435 -21.29 4.28 1.95
C VAL A 435 -20.95 5.28 0.86
N TYR A 436 -19.68 5.59 0.73
CA TYR A 436 -19.14 6.53 -0.26
C TYR A 436 -18.59 5.79 -1.46
N THR A 437 -19.02 6.24 -2.64
CA THR A 437 -18.35 5.91 -3.90
C THR A 437 -17.53 7.11 -4.35
N ASP A 438 -16.85 6.99 -5.46
CA ASP A 438 -16.10 8.09 -6.10
C ASP A 438 -16.98 9.30 -6.45
N THR A 439 -18.30 9.13 -6.62
CA THR A 439 -19.23 10.18 -7.09
C THR A 439 -20.53 10.29 -6.31
N SER A 440 -20.81 9.40 -5.37
CA SER A 440 -22.11 9.35 -4.68
C SER A 440 -22.01 8.90 -3.23
N LEU A 441 -23.03 9.28 -2.45
CA LEU A 441 -23.21 8.88 -1.06
C LEU A 441 -24.50 8.07 -0.92
N HIS A 442 -24.40 6.92 -0.26
CA HIS A 442 -25.52 6.03 0.03
C HIS A 442 -25.67 5.83 1.54
N SER A 443 -26.91 5.56 1.96
CA SER A 443 -27.25 5.06 3.28
C SER A 443 -27.58 3.57 3.19
N LEU A 444 -26.88 2.76 3.94
CA LEU A 444 -27.17 1.35 4.15
C LEU A 444 -27.74 1.18 5.54
N ARG A 445 -28.94 0.59 5.64
CA ARG A 445 -29.66 0.42 6.92
C ARG A 445 -30.10 -1.02 7.07
N PHE A 446 -30.00 -1.51 8.29
CA PHE A 446 -30.69 -2.75 8.66
C PHE A 446 -32.20 -2.50 8.67
N ILE A 447 -32.94 -3.28 7.90
CA ILE A 447 -34.41 -3.20 7.81
C ILE A 447 -35.09 -4.48 8.30
N GLY A 448 -34.33 -5.55 8.45
CA GLY A 448 -34.81 -6.87 8.91
C GLY A 448 -35.73 -7.57 7.90
N GLY A 449 -36.25 -8.71 8.30
CA GLY A 449 -37.10 -9.55 7.45
C GLY A 449 -36.35 -10.15 6.26
N ASP A 450 -37.06 -10.35 5.14
CA ASP A 450 -36.48 -10.95 3.92
C ASP A 450 -35.40 -10.08 3.28
N PHE A 451 -35.41 -8.77 3.53
CA PHE A 451 -34.43 -7.80 3.08
C PHE A 451 -33.63 -7.31 4.28
N VAL A 452 -32.58 -8.03 4.65
CA VAL A 452 -31.79 -7.76 5.84
C VAL A 452 -31.24 -6.33 5.87
N PHE A 453 -30.64 -5.88 4.76
CA PHE A 453 -30.20 -4.49 4.57
C PHE A 453 -30.90 -3.83 3.38
N GLY A 454 -31.24 -2.57 3.54
CA GLY A 454 -31.74 -1.70 2.49
C GLY A 454 -30.75 -0.59 2.18
N ILE A 455 -30.61 -0.25 0.90
CA ILE A 455 -29.74 0.83 0.46
C ILE A 455 -30.53 1.94 -0.20
N GLN A 456 -30.16 3.19 0.11
CA GLN A 456 -30.74 4.40 -0.50
C GLN A 456 -29.63 5.37 -0.86
N GLN A 457 -29.64 5.87 -2.09
CA GLN A 457 -28.78 6.98 -2.47
C GLN A 457 -29.24 8.27 -1.80
N ILE A 458 -28.34 8.92 -1.05
CA ILE A 458 -28.59 10.19 -0.34
C ILE A 458 -28.24 11.37 -1.24
N ALA A 459 -27.09 11.28 -1.91
CA ALA A 459 -26.60 12.37 -2.74
C ALA A 459 -25.81 11.84 -3.95
N SER A 460 -25.87 12.61 -5.04
CA SER A 460 -25.06 12.45 -6.25
C SER A 460 -24.10 13.63 -6.39
N ASN A 461 -23.04 13.44 -7.18
CA ASN A 461 -21.97 14.43 -7.39
C ASN A 461 -21.30 14.88 -6.07
N ILE A 462 -21.24 13.97 -5.12
CA ILE A 462 -20.50 14.12 -3.86
C ILE A 462 -19.26 13.24 -3.95
N THR A 463 -18.10 13.85 -3.79
CA THR A 463 -16.81 13.18 -3.82
C THR A 463 -16.28 12.97 -2.41
N ILE A 464 -15.42 11.96 -2.26
CA ILE A 464 -14.60 11.76 -1.07
C ILE A 464 -13.14 11.65 -1.51
N MET A 465 -12.20 12.21 -0.72
CA MET A 465 -10.81 12.30 -1.11
C MET A 465 -10.12 10.93 -1.11
N GLY A 466 -10.45 10.06 -0.17
CA GLY A 466 -9.82 8.75 -0.04
C GLY A 466 -10.43 7.88 1.07
N PRO A 467 -9.86 6.68 1.31
CA PRO A 467 -10.45 5.67 2.19
C PRO A 467 -10.58 6.06 3.68
N ASN A 468 -9.89 7.08 4.13
CA ASN A 468 -9.91 7.53 5.53
C ASN A 468 -10.31 9.00 5.66
N ALA A 469 -10.98 9.55 4.65
CA ALA A 469 -11.31 10.97 4.59
C ALA A 469 -12.62 11.35 5.28
N ALA A 470 -13.36 10.38 5.86
CA ALA A 470 -14.56 10.62 6.64
C ALA A 470 -14.38 10.25 8.12
N VAL A 471 -15.03 11.01 9.00
CA VAL A 471 -15.09 10.77 10.44
C VAL A 471 -16.51 10.96 10.95
N ALA A 472 -17.01 9.98 11.71
CA ALA A 472 -18.30 10.05 12.39
C ALA A 472 -18.13 10.60 13.81
N THR A 473 -19.08 11.44 14.19
CA THR A 473 -19.33 11.85 15.58
C THR A 473 -20.72 11.36 15.97
N GLU A 474 -21.17 11.68 17.19
CA GLU A 474 -22.49 11.22 17.65
C GLU A 474 -23.65 11.58 16.72
N ASP A 475 -23.65 12.80 16.16
CA ASP A 475 -24.77 13.35 15.38
C ASP A 475 -24.39 13.73 13.94
N PHE A 476 -23.10 13.76 13.62
CA PHE A 476 -22.60 14.28 12.36
C PHE A 476 -21.53 13.37 11.77
N VAL A 477 -21.46 13.35 10.44
CA VAL A 477 -20.30 12.81 9.74
C VAL A 477 -19.67 13.93 8.93
N PHE A 478 -18.36 14.12 9.13
CA PHE A 478 -17.57 15.10 8.38
C PHE A 478 -16.65 14.36 7.41
N TRP A 479 -16.47 14.90 6.20
CA TRP A 479 -15.49 14.34 5.28
C TRP A 479 -14.87 15.40 4.38
N MET A 480 -13.70 15.07 3.89
CA MET A 480 -12.98 15.82 2.88
C MET A 480 -13.32 15.25 1.49
N GLY A 481 -13.91 16.05 0.64
CA GLY A 481 -14.06 15.76 -0.79
C GLY A 481 -12.84 16.20 -1.58
N LYS A 482 -12.93 16.13 -2.91
CA LYS A 482 -11.81 16.53 -3.80
C LYS A 482 -11.59 18.05 -3.87
N ASP A 483 -12.63 18.83 -3.53
CA ASP A 483 -12.66 20.29 -3.69
C ASP A 483 -13.33 21.04 -2.53
N ASN A 484 -14.00 20.32 -1.62
CA ASN A 484 -14.73 20.90 -0.50
C ASN A 484 -14.74 19.98 0.71
N PHE A 485 -14.99 20.60 1.88
CA PHE A 485 -15.35 19.87 3.08
C PHE A 485 -16.87 19.77 3.19
N TYR A 486 -17.36 18.65 3.68
CA TYR A 486 -18.77 18.34 3.77
C TYR A 486 -19.16 17.87 5.18
N VAL A 487 -20.44 18.02 5.49
CA VAL A 487 -21.06 17.49 6.69
C VAL A 487 -22.38 16.80 6.33
N TYR A 488 -22.63 15.67 6.97
CA TYR A 488 -23.91 14.96 6.95
C TYR A 488 -24.58 15.04 8.32
N ALA A 489 -25.85 15.43 8.32
CA ALA A 489 -26.74 15.51 9.47
C ALA A 489 -28.19 15.17 9.04
N GLY A 490 -28.38 13.94 8.50
CA GLY A 490 -29.62 13.56 7.83
C GLY A 490 -29.76 14.13 6.40
N GLY A 491 -28.77 14.86 5.93
CA GLY A 491 -28.61 15.41 4.58
C GLY A 491 -27.23 16.03 4.44
N THR A 492 -26.75 16.16 3.20
CA THR A 492 -25.41 16.67 2.89
C THR A 492 -25.38 18.18 2.79
N LYS A 493 -24.34 18.80 3.36
CA LYS A 493 -24.06 20.24 3.23
C LYS A 493 -22.57 20.47 3.06
N THR A 494 -22.20 21.49 2.30
CA THR A 494 -20.82 21.97 2.24
C THR A 494 -20.49 22.69 3.53
N LEU A 495 -19.34 22.38 4.11
CA LEU A 495 -18.83 23.00 5.32
C LEU A 495 -17.96 24.21 4.92
N PRO A 496 -18.32 25.44 5.32
CA PRO A 496 -17.48 26.60 5.06
C PRO A 496 -16.12 26.47 5.76
N CYS A 497 -15.05 26.72 5.02
CA CYS A 497 -13.69 26.65 5.54
C CYS A 497 -12.88 27.84 5.04
N THR A 498 -12.26 28.59 5.92
CA THR A 498 -11.48 29.80 5.64
C THR A 498 -10.02 29.51 5.25
N VAL A 499 -9.66 28.24 5.15
CA VAL A 499 -8.35 27.76 4.67
C VAL A 499 -8.50 26.75 3.52
N LYS A 500 -9.67 26.73 2.90
CA LYS A 500 -10.04 25.77 1.86
C LYS A 500 -9.05 25.79 0.69
N ASP A 501 -8.84 26.97 0.11
CA ASP A 501 -8.02 27.11 -1.07
C ASP A 501 -6.56 26.70 -0.79
N LYS A 502 -6.01 27.08 0.36
CA LYS A 502 -4.67 26.67 0.78
C LYS A 502 -4.55 25.15 0.88
N VAL A 503 -5.53 24.48 1.47
CA VAL A 503 -5.50 23.01 1.64
C VAL A 503 -5.58 22.31 0.30
N PHE A 504 -6.54 22.67 -0.57
CA PHE A 504 -6.75 21.95 -1.82
C PHE A 504 -5.73 22.29 -2.92
N LEU A 505 -5.09 23.46 -2.86
CA LEU A 505 -3.99 23.82 -3.78
C LEU A 505 -2.68 23.11 -3.44
N ASP A 506 -2.45 22.80 -2.17
CA ASP A 506 -1.20 22.18 -1.69
C ASP A 506 -1.34 20.65 -1.47
N PHE A 507 -2.50 20.08 -1.75
CA PHE A 507 -2.78 18.68 -1.51
C PHE A 507 -2.26 17.78 -2.64
N ASN A 508 -1.48 16.75 -2.28
CA ASN A 508 -1.03 15.75 -3.24
C ASN A 508 -2.18 14.76 -3.54
N ASN A 509 -2.86 14.97 -4.68
CA ASN A 509 -3.98 14.14 -5.11
C ASN A 509 -3.58 12.72 -5.56
N GLU A 510 -2.29 12.44 -5.75
CA GLU A 510 -1.80 11.16 -6.25
C GLU A 510 -1.50 10.15 -5.12
N GLN A 511 -1.37 10.64 -3.88
CA GLN A 511 -1.12 9.81 -2.69
C GLN A 511 -2.29 9.91 -1.70
N ARG A 512 -3.46 9.46 -2.10
CA ARG A 512 -4.70 9.55 -1.33
C ARG A 512 -5.29 8.18 -0.97
#